data_eab399615bfe404c37e0b619da031f51
#
_entry.id   eab399615bfe404c37e0b619da031f51
#
_cell.length_a   1.000
_cell.length_b   1.000
_cell.length_c   1.000
_cell.angle_alpha   90.00
_cell.angle_beta   90.00
_cell.angle_gamma   90.00
#
_symmetry.space_group_name_H-M   'P 1'
#
loop_
_entity.id
_entity.type
_entity.pdbx_description
1 polymer ?
#
loop_
_entity_poly.entity_id
_entity_poly.type
_entity_poly.pdbx_seq_one_letter_code
_entity_poly.pdbx_strand_id
1 'polypeptide(L)'
;MIVLMSVSINAQEKMKDSIVSKTMELKTSDYLQKGDSIIIIAPAGILKNRKNVIEKAKQLAESWGLKVVLGKNLFNQGKHFAGTDKERASDFQKALDNPNIKAIWAARGGYGSVRILDK
;
A
#
# COMPACT_ATOMS: atom_id res chain seq x y z
N MET A 1 -17.66 -40.00 -33.72
CA MET A 1 -17.86 -38.55 -33.95
C MET A 1 -18.45 -37.80 -32.72
N ILE A 2 -19.47 -38.34 -32.08
CA ILE A 2 -20.10 -37.72 -30.88
C ILE A 2 -19.12 -37.66 -29.71
N VAL A 3 -18.22 -38.63 -29.52
CA VAL A 3 -17.22 -38.69 -28.42
C VAL A 3 -16.16 -37.59 -28.59
N LEU A 4 -15.75 -37.23 -29.80
CA LEU A 4 -14.78 -36.13 -30.06
C LEU A 4 -15.36 -34.73 -29.73
N MET A 5 -16.67 -34.51 -29.95
CA MET A 5 -17.34 -33.27 -29.58
C MET A 5 -17.47 -33.10 -28.07
N SER A 6 -17.75 -34.17 -27.32
CA SER A 6 -17.86 -34.11 -25.86
C SER A 6 -16.50 -33.84 -25.20
N VAL A 7 -15.39 -34.31 -25.74
CA VAL A 7 -14.02 -34.02 -25.27
C VAL A 7 -13.66 -32.54 -25.48
N SER A 8 -14.06 -31.94 -26.63
CA SER A 8 -13.87 -30.51 -26.91
C SER A 8 -14.63 -29.61 -25.94
N ILE A 9 -15.87 -29.95 -25.60
CA ILE A 9 -16.71 -29.21 -24.66
C ILE A 9 -16.11 -29.28 -23.25
N ASN A 10 -15.63 -30.45 -22.81
CA ASN A 10 -14.97 -30.59 -21.48
C ASN A 10 -13.65 -29.79 -21.40
N ALA A 11 -12.88 -29.72 -22.49
CA ALA A 11 -11.66 -28.90 -22.53
C ALA A 11 -11.98 -27.39 -22.43
N GLN A 12 -13.07 -26.93 -23.09
CA GLN A 12 -13.51 -25.53 -22.98
C GLN A 12 -14.06 -25.17 -21.62
N GLU A 13 -14.82 -26.06 -20.99
CA GLU A 13 -15.29 -25.86 -19.59
C GLU A 13 -14.13 -25.80 -18.60
N LYS A 14 -13.16 -26.72 -18.70
CA LYS A 14 -11.94 -26.70 -17.87
C LYS A 14 -11.12 -25.43 -18.07
N MET A 15 -11.03 -24.88 -19.27
CA MET A 15 -10.37 -23.60 -19.53
C MET A 15 -11.16 -22.43 -18.93
N LYS A 16 -12.49 -22.43 -19.00
CA LYS A 16 -13.33 -21.41 -18.35
C LYS A 16 -13.17 -21.43 -16.82
N ASP A 17 -13.19 -22.61 -16.21
CA ASP A 17 -13.00 -22.78 -14.77
C ASP A 17 -11.59 -22.36 -14.34
N SER A 18 -10.57 -22.64 -15.12
CA SER A 18 -9.20 -22.21 -14.91
C SER A 18 -9.03 -20.69 -15.05
N ILE A 19 -9.76 -20.02 -15.93
CA ILE A 19 -9.76 -18.56 -16.09
C ILE A 19 -10.54 -17.91 -14.94
N VAL A 20 -11.68 -18.46 -14.52
CA VAL A 20 -12.48 -17.98 -13.40
C VAL A 20 -11.75 -18.15 -12.07
N SER A 21 -11.00 -19.23 -11.87
CA SER A 21 -10.20 -19.44 -10.66
C SER A 21 -8.96 -18.53 -10.59
N LYS A 22 -8.52 -17.94 -11.69
CA LYS A 22 -7.46 -16.91 -11.76
C LYS A 22 -7.97 -15.49 -11.67
N THR A 23 -9.29 -15.24 -11.69
CA THR A 23 -9.82 -13.94 -11.32
C THR A 23 -9.49 -13.70 -9.87
N MET A 24 -8.56 -12.78 -9.61
CA MET A 24 -8.20 -12.36 -8.26
C MET A 24 -9.47 -11.94 -7.53
N GLU A 25 -9.83 -12.67 -6.47
CA GLU A 25 -10.82 -12.16 -5.53
C GLU A 25 -10.37 -10.77 -5.06
N LEU A 26 -11.18 -9.77 -5.34
CA LEU A 26 -10.97 -8.43 -4.82
C LEU A 26 -11.12 -8.49 -3.30
N LYS A 27 -9.99 -8.54 -2.60
CA LYS A 27 -9.98 -8.41 -1.14
C LYS A 27 -10.31 -6.98 -0.77
N THR A 28 -11.45 -6.80 -0.16
CA THR A 28 -11.78 -5.55 0.53
C THR A 28 -11.00 -5.51 1.85
N SER A 29 -10.30 -4.40 2.11
CA SER A 29 -9.64 -4.19 3.40
C SER A 29 -10.67 -4.08 4.52
N ASP A 30 -10.35 -4.64 5.68
CA ASP A 30 -11.14 -4.42 6.89
C ASP A 30 -11.11 -2.95 7.31
N TYR A 31 -12.18 -2.50 7.95
CA TYR A 31 -12.20 -1.16 8.55
C TYR A 31 -11.22 -1.08 9.71
N LEU A 32 -10.57 0.08 9.86
CA LEU A 32 -9.72 0.37 11.02
C LEU A 32 -10.54 0.34 12.32
N GLN A 33 -9.97 -0.27 13.33
CA GLN A 33 -10.54 -0.37 14.67
C GLN A 33 -9.64 0.31 15.70
N LYS A 34 -10.21 0.67 16.85
CA LYS A 34 -9.42 1.18 17.98
C LYS A 34 -8.35 0.17 18.37
N GLY A 35 -7.13 0.65 18.54
CA GLY A 35 -5.97 -0.18 18.84
C GLY A 35 -5.15 -0.59 17.62
N ASP A 36 -5.69 -0.43 16.41
CA ASP A 36 -4.94 -0.70 15.17
C ASP A 36 -3.77 0.27 15.00
N SER A 37 -2.72 -0.23 14.39
CA SER A 37 -1.52 0.57 14.07
C SER A 37 -1.56 1.02 12.62
N ILE A 38 -1.27 2.31 12.42
CA ILE A 38 -1.06 2.89 11.10
C ILE A 38 0.34 3.50 11.03
N ILE A 39 0.87 3.64 9.82
CA ILE A 39 2.15 4.31 9.57
C ILE A 39 1.95 5.53 8.68
N ILE A 40 2.62 6.63 9.02
CA ILE A 40 2.70 7.82 8.17
C ILE A 40 4.05 7.80 7.46
N ILE A 41 4.03 7.82 6.13
CA ILE A 41 5.21 7.87 5.26
C ILE A 41 5.10 9.01 4.25
N ALA A 42 6.22 9.40 3.66
CA ALA A 42 6.26 10.37 2.56
C ALA A 42 6.78 9.69 1.27
N PRO A 43 5.91 9.06 0.47
CA PRO A 43 6.34 8.30 -0.71
C PRO A 43 6.79 9.17 -1.87
N ALA A 44 6.53 10.46 -1.83
CA ALA A 44 6.83 11.41 -2.91
C ALA A 44 7.45 12.71 -2.41
N GLY A 45 6.64 13.75 -2.18
CA GLY A 45 7.09 15.11 -1.93
C GLY A 45 7.71 15.32 -0.56
N ILE A 46 8.67 16.22 -0.52
CA ILE A 46 9.36 16.64 0.70
C ILE A 46 8.41 17.34 1.70
N LEU A 47 8.60 17.07 2.98
CA LEU A 47 7.85 17.68 4.08
C LEU A 47 8.60 18.85 4.75
N LYS A 48 9.19 19.72 3.94
CA LYS A 48 9.95 20.88 4.40
C LYS A 48 9.12 21.72 5.38
N ASN A 49 9.65 21.93 6.60
CA ASN A 49 9.02 22.74 7.66
C ASN A 49 7.58 22.28 8.04
N ARG A 50 7.23 21.02 7.84
CA ARG A 50 5.88 20.47 8.13
C ARG A 50 5.84 19.50 9.30
N LYS A 51 6.84 19.50 10.17
CA LYS A 51 6.86 18.62 11.36
C LYS A 51 5.63 18.83 12.24
N ASN A 52 5.24 20.08 12.46
CA ASN A 52 4.05 20.44 13.22
C ASN A 52 2.75 19.91 12.59
N VAL A 53 2.66 19.87 11.26
CA VAL A 53 1.48 19.32 10.55
C VAL A 53 1.42 17.81 10.75
N ILE A 54 2.55 17.12 10.65
CA ILE A 54 2.63 15.67 10.89
C ILE A 54 2.28 15.34 12.34
N GLU A 55 2.77 16.14 13.30
CA GLU A 55 2.43 15.93 14.70
C GLU A 55 0.93 16.10 14.96
N LYS A 56 0.30 17.11 14.39
CA LYS A 56 -1.16 17.30 14.47
C LYS A 56 -1.92 16.12 13.82
N ALA A 57 -1.45 15.63 12.67
CA ALA A 57 -2.04 14.47 12.01
C ALA A 57 -1.93 13.22 12.88
N LYS A 58 -0.78 13.00 13.50
CA LYS A 58 -0.55 11.92 14.46
C LYS A 58 -1.52 12.02 15.64
N GLN A 59 -1.59 13.18 16.29
CA GLN A 59 -2.50 13.42 17.41
C GLN A 59 -3.97 13.18 17.04
N LEU A 60 -4.37 13.59 15.83
CA LEU A 60 -5.73 13.35 15.33
C LEU A 60 -6.01 11.84 15.19
N ALA A 61 -5.11 11.09 14.58
CA ALA A 61 -5.25 9.64 14.44
C ALA A 61 -5.25 8.93 15.81
N GLU A 62 -4.40 9.38 16.75
CA GLU A 62 -4.39 8.87 18.12
C GLU A 62 -5.69 9.18 18.86
N SER A 63 -6.32 10.32 18.61
CA SER A 63 -7.64 10.66 19.16
C SER A 63 -8.75 9.71 18.68
N TRP A 64 -8.57 9.08 17.53
CA TRP A 64 -9.48 8.02 17.04
C TRP A 64 -9.19 6.64 17.65
N GLY A 65 -8.20 6.55 18.53
CA GLY A 65 -7.78 5.32 19.19
C GLY A 65 -6.78 4.50 18.39
N LEU A 66 -6.18 5.06 17.34
CA LEU A 66 -5.16 4.39 16.55
C LEU A 66 -3.77 4.57 17.16
N LYS A 67 -2.88 3.63 16.89
CA LYS A 67 -1.45 3.75 17.18
C LYS A 67 -0.74 4.24 15.92
N VAL A 68 0.07 5.30 16.05
CA VAL A 68 0.73 5.92 14.90
C VAL A 68 2.24 5.70 14.95
N VAL A 69 2.75 5.11 13.87
CA VAL A 69 4.18 4.96 13.60
C VAL A 69 4.58 5.96 12.53
N LEU A 70 5.76 6.54 12.64
CA LEU A 70 6.31 7.41 11.61
C LEU A 70 7.37 6.64 10.81
N GLY A 71 7.34 6.77 9.49
CA GLY A 71 8.35 6.19 8.61
C GLY A 71 9.75 6.75 8.94
N LYS A 72 10.76 5.90 8.88
CA LYS A 72 12.14 6.26 9.21
C LYS A 72 12.65 7.45 8.38
N ASN A 73 12.28 7.49 7.10
CA ASN A 73 12.75 8.49 6.14
C ASN A 73 11.73 9.61 5.89
N LEU A 74 10.68 9.72 6.73
CA LEU A 74 9.56 10.64 6.56
C LEU A 74 9.97 12.09 6.32
N PHE A 75 11.02 12.56 7.02
CA PHE A 75 11.52 13.94 6.94
C PHE A 75 12.80 14.08 6.13
N ASN A 76 13.22 13.04 5.42
CA ASN A 76 14.40 13.12 4.57
C ASN A 76 14.19 14.05 3.37
N GLN A 77 15.30 14.52 2.80
CA GLN A 77 15.30 15.44 1.67
C GLN A 77 16.18 14.91 0.54
N GLY A 78 15.62 14.91 -0.66
CA GLY A 78 16.32 14.62 -1.90
C GLY A 78 15.74 15.47 -3.03
N LYS A 79 16.28 16.68 -3.24
CA LYS A 79 15.72 17.69 -4.17
C LYS A 79 14.26 18.02 -3.81
N HIS A 80 13.31 17.62 -4.64
CA HIS A 80 11.87 17.83 -4.41
C HIS A 80 11.19 16.70 -3.65
N PHE A 81 11.91 15.63 -3.35
CA PHE A 81 11.38 14.42 -2.76
C PHE A 81 11.75 14.28 -1.28
N ALA A 82 11.02 13.46 -0.58
CA ALA A 82 11.30 13.06 0.80
C ALA A 82 12.39 11.99 0.84
N GLY A 83 13.61 12.37 0.47
CA GLY A 83 14.74 11.46 0.34
C GLY A 83 14.90 10.86 -1.05
N THR A 84 15.80 9.90 -1.18
CA THR A 84 16.06 9.15 -2.41
C THR A 84 14.91 8.19 -2.74
N ASP A 85 14.83 7.73 -3.97
CA ASP A 85 13.85 6.72 -4.38
C ASP A 85 13.97 5.46 -3.51
N LYS A 86 15.21 5.04 -3.19
CA LYS A 86 15.49 3.89 -2.34
C LYS A 86 14.99 4.06 -0.89
N GLU A 87 15.19 5.22 -0.31
CA GLU A 87 14.72 5.52 1.05
C GLU A 87 13.19 5.51 1.13
N ARG A 88 12.52 6.14 0.16
CA ARG A 88 11.06 6.17 0.08
C ARG A 88 10.46 4.79 -0.21
N ALA A 89 11.07 4.03 -1.11
CA ALA A 89 10.69 2.65 -1.39
C ALA A 89 10.87 1.75 -0.15
N SER A 90 11.97 1.93 0.60
CA SER A 90 12.23 1.17 1.83
C SER A 90 11.15 1.41 2.89
N ASP A 91 10.72 2.66 3.10
CA ASP A 91 9.66 2.96 4.06
C ASP A 91 8.34 2.33 3.64
N PHE A 92 8.00 2.41 2.35
CA PHE A 92 6.78 1.83 1.80
C PHE A 92 6.77 0.31 1.89
N GLN A 93 7.89 -0.34 1.48
CA GLN A 93 8.00 -1.80 1.52
C GLN A 93 7.93 -2.34 2.95
N LYS A 94 8.64 -1.71 3.89
CA LYS A 94 8.58 -2.10 5.31
C LYS A 94 7.18 -1.95 5.90
N ALA A 95 6.43 -0.94 5.45
CA ALA A 95 5.05 -0.76 5.87
C ALA A 95 4.14 -1.87 5.33
N LEU A 96 4.33 -2.26 4.06
CA LEU A 96 3.57 -3.37 3.44
C LEU A 96 3.88 -4.73 4.08
N ASP A 97 5.15 -4.97 4.40
CA ASP A 97 5.61 -6.25 4.95
C ASP A 97 5.27 -6.43 6.43
N ASN A 98 4.92 -5.35 7.13
CA ASN A 98 4.63 -5.41 8.55
C ASN A 98 3.15 -5.78 8.80
N PRO A 99 2.86 -7.00 9.29
CA PRO A 99 1.48 -7.45 9.50
C PRO A 99 0.74 -6.67 10.60
N ASN A 100 1.46 -5.94 11.45
CA ASN A 100 0.87 -5.11 12.49
C ASN A 100 0.38 -3.75 11.97
N ILE A 101 0.83 -3.32 10.79
CA ILE A 101 0.36 -2.09 10.15
C ILE A 101 -0.91 -2.37 9.35
N LYS A 102 -2.00 -1.74 9.75
CA LYS A 102 -3.31 -1.91 9.12
C LYS A 102 -3.62 -0.88 8.04
N ALA A 103 -2.95 0.27 8.07
CA ALA A 103 -3.07 1.29 7.03
C ALA A 103 -1.77 2.08 6.87
N ILE A 104 -1.53 2.53 5.64
CA ILE A 104 -0.44 3.42 5.28
C ILE A 104 -1.04 4.78 4.93
N TRP A 105 -0.62 5.81 5.65
CA TRP A 105 -1.01 7.18 5.39
C TRP A 105 0.12 7.92 4.66
N ALA A 106 -0.09 8.25 3.40
CA ALA A 106 0.84 9.10 2.66
C ALA A 106 0.70 10.56 3.12
N ALA A 107 1.72 11.08 3.80
CA ALA A 107 1.74 12.46 4.28
C ALA A 107 1.69 13.47 3.14
N ARG A 108 2.27 13.11 1.99
CA ARG A 108 2.21 13.88 0.76
C ARG A 108 2.39 12.96 -0.43
N GLY A 109 1.43 12.99 -1.34
CA GLY A 109 1.51 12.32 -2.62
C GLY A 109 2.31 13.11 -3.66
N GLY A 110 2.31 12.64 -4.90
CA GLY A 110 2.90 13.27 -6.06
C GLY A 110 3.64 12.30 -6.98
N TYR A 111 4.23 12.82 -8.04
CA TYR A 111 4.96 12.08 -9.06
C TYR A 111 6.03 11.13 -8.50
N GLY A 112 6.66 11.49 -7.38
CA GLY A 112 7.66 10.64 -6.72
C GLY A 112 7.16 9.25 -6.32
N SER A 113 5.85 9.05 -6.14
CA SER A 113 5.27 7.75 -5.82
C SER A 113 5.44 6.74 -6.96
N VAL A 114 5.29 7.17 -8.21
CA VAL A 114 5.50 6.30 -9.40
C VAL A 114 6.94 5.79 -9.47
N ARG A 115 7.90 6.62 -9.06
CA ARG A 115 9.35 6.30 -9.11
C ARG A 115 9.77 5.16 -8.18
N ILE A 116 8.95 4.80 -7.20
CA ILE A 116 9.27 3.77 -6.22
C ILE A 116 8.57 2.43 -6.50
N LEU A 117 7.68 2.36 -7.50
CA LEU A 117 6.91 1.15 -7.79
C LEU A 117 7.77 -0.02 -8.30
N ASP A 118 8.90 0.29 -8.95
CA ASP A 118 9.82 -0.70 -9.55
C ASP A 118 11.11 -0.91 -8.73
N LYS A 119 11.12 -0.57 -7.44
CA LYS A 119 12.33 -0.61 -6.58
C LYS A 119 12.33 -1.76 -5.61
#